data_a75c996bd75d7f8339c229b5f298ceda
#
_entry.id   a75c996bd75d7f8339c229b5f298ceda
#
_cell.length_a   1.000
_cell.length_b   1.000
_cell.length_c   1.000
_cell.angle_alpha   90.00
_cell.angle_beta   90.00
_cell.angle_gamma   90.00
#
_symmetry.space_group_name_H-M   'P 1'
#
loop_
_entity.id
_entity.type
_entity.pdbx_description
1 polymer ?
#
loop_
_entity_poly.entity_id
_entity_poly.type
_entity_poly.pdbx_seq_one_letter_code
_entity_poly.pdbx_strand_id
1 'polypeptide(L)'
;SVMGTGRSNHCMDLMGNAEQLGVDAAVTWLGTQDWSNGRVAMIGKSYDGSTPWQAATFGNEHLATIVPISGLIGVMELMWKNGSSEARAPIMHNGVYGSYGIDGDSEDIGNMCPDYIIGPGTGVAAWMWGGEAAGTYWKERYFLDRVLANYQGSVYLIQGMHDWNVDPHMAIPVINQLKDAGIESKGLFGQWDHDYP
;
A
#
# COMPACT_ATOMS: atom_id res chain seq x y z
N SER A 1 -7.73 -2.22 -12.76
CA SER A 1 -6.47 -2.89 -12.40
C SER A 1 -5.45 -1.85 -12.03
N VAL A 2 -4.54 -2.17 -11.12
CA VAL A 2 -3.39 -1.31 -10.85
C VAL A 2 -2.49 -1.22 -12.06
N MET A 3 -1.70 -0.17 -12.11
CA MET A 3 -0.76 0.09 -13.19
C MET A 3 0.15 -1.11 -13.45
N GLY A 4 0.32 -1.49 -14.72
CA GLY A 4 1.13 -2.64 -15.13
C GLY A 4 0.50 -4.01 -14.91
N THR A 5 -0.81 -4.08 -14.55
CA THR A 5 -1.54 -5.33 -14.42
C THR A 5 -2.83 -5.31 -15.23
N GLY A 6 -3.32 -6.48 -15.65
CA GLY A 6 -4.51 -6.60 -16.46
C GLY A 6 -4.42 -5.76 -17.74
N ARG A 7 -5.38 -4.86 -17.94
CA ARG A 7 -5.43 -3.95 -19.10
C ARG A 7 -4.88 -2.55 -18.82
N SER A 8 -4.30 -2.33 -17.64
CA SER A 8 -3.70 -1.04 -17.31
C SER A 8 -2.30 -0.94 -17.91
N ASN A 9 -2.04 0.18 -18.58
CA ASN A 9 -0.74 0.47 -19.17
C ASN A 9 0.33 0.73 -18.11
N HIS A 10 1.56 0.86 -18.56
CA HIS A 10 2.77 1.08 -17.77
C HIS A 10 3.28 -0.13 -16.99
N CYS A 11 4.40 0.06 -16.31
CA CYS A 11 5.05 -0.96 -15.51
C CYS A 11 4.44 -1.00 -14.12
N MET A 12 4.30 -2.20 -13.57
CA MET A 12 3.90 -2.39 -12.18
C MET A 12 4.94 -1.76 -11.23
N ASP A 13 4.49 -0.96 -10.29
CA ASP A 13 5.34 -0.17 -9.40
C ASP A 13 5.28 -0.60 -7.92
N LEU A 14 4.64 -1.69 -7.61
CA LEU A 14 4.61 -2.30 -6.28
C LEU A 14 4.49 -1.28 -5.13
N MET A 15 3.36 -0.58 -5.04
CA MET A 15 3.09 0.51 -4.08
C MET A 15 3.96 1.77 -4.25
N GLY A 16 4.68 1.90 -5.36
CA GLY A 16 5.47 3.10 -5.64
C GLY A 16 4.63 4.29 -6.09
N ASN A 17 5.33 5.36 -6.45
CA ASN A 17 4.68 6.65 -6.72
C ASN A 17 3.67 6.60 -7.87
N ALA A 18 3.95 5.82 -8.91
CA ALA A 18 3.05 5.70 -10.05
C ALA A 18 1.73 5.02 -9.67
N GLU A 19 1.78 3.96 -8.85
CA GLU A 19 0.58 3.29 -8.33
C GLU A 19 -0.20 4.23 -7.40
N GLN A 20 0.47 4.94 -6.50
CA GLN A 20 -0.13 5.89 -5.58
C GLN A 20 -0.89 7.00 -6.33
N LEU A 21 -0.30 7.58 -7.38
CA LEU A 21 -0.96 8.57 -8.23
C LEU A 21 -2.18 7.99 -8.96
N GLY A 22 -2.09 6.74 -9.41
CA GLY A 22 -3.22 6.06 -10.03
C GLY A 22 -4.40 5.86 -9.09
N VAL A 23 -4.12 5.55 -7.83
CA VAL A 23 -5.16 5.42 -6.79
C VAL A 23 -5.81 6.76 -6.48
N ASP A 24 -5.03 7.83 -6.32
CA ASP A 24 -5.55 9.19 -6.09
C ASP A 24 -6.43 9.67 -7.26
N ALA A 25 -5.98 9.43 -8.49
CA ALA A 25 -6.76 9.74 -9.69
C ALA A 25 -8.09 8.99 -9.74
N ALA A 26 -8.12 7.73 -9.29
CA ALA A 26 -9.35 6.95 -9.20
C ALA A 26 -10.32 7.52 -8.16
N VAL A 27 -9.83 7.97 -7.00
CA VAL A 27 -10.65 8.64 -5.98
C VAL A 27 -11.24 9.93 -6.54
N THR A 28 -10.44 10.76 -7.19
CA THR A 28 -10.89 12.00 -7.83
C THR A 28 -11.94 11.70 -8.90
N TRP A 29 -11.70 10.72 -9.75
CA TRP A 29 -12.66 10.35 -10.79
C TRP A 29 -14.01 9.92 -10.20
N LEU A 30 -13.99 9.05 -9.17
CA LEU A 30 -15.21 8.61 -8.49
C LEU A 30 -15.95 9.76 -7.80
N GLY A 31 -15.21 10.67 -7.17
CA GLY A 31 -15.79 11.83 -6.47
C GLY A 31 -16.44 12.86 -7.39
N THR A 32 -15.99 12.95 -8.64
CA THR A 32 -16.44 13.96 -9.59
C THR A 32 -17.54 13.50 -10.57
N GLN A 33 -17.99 12.25 -10.47
CA GLN A 33 -19.04 11.75 -11.36
C GLN A 33 -20.41 12.33 -10.99
N ASP A 34 -21.27 12.55 -11.99
CA ASP A 34 -22.65 13.10 -11.82
C ASP A 34 -23.52 12.26 -10.89
N TRP A 35 -23.26 10.97 -10.80
CA TRP A 35 -23.98 10.03 -9.91
C TRP A 35 -23.37 9.95 -8.50
N SER A 36 -22.22 10.56 -8.27
CA SER A 36 -21.52 10.57 -6.98
C SER A 36 -22.05 11.69 -6.08
N ASN A 37 -22.06 11.45 -4.78
CA ASN A 37 -22.29 12.49 -3.79
C ASN A 37 -21.01 13.26 -3.42
N GLY A 38 -19.92 13.05 -4.16
CA GLY A 38 -18.62 13.68 -3.93
C GLY A 38 -17.79 13.04 -2.82
N ARG A 39 -18.25 11.97 -2.17
CA ARG A 39 -17.57 11.32 -1.06
C ARG A 39 -17.22 9.87 -1.42
N VAL A 40 -15.97 9.53 -1.34
CA VAL A 40 -15.42 8.20 -1.64
C VAL A 40 -14.95 7.54 -0.35
N ALA A 41 -15.27 6.27 -0.18
CA ALA A 41 -14.72 5.42 0.86
C ALA A 41 -13.86 4.34 0.20
N MET A 42 -12.73 4.02 0.82
CA MET A 42 -11.89 2.92 0.36
C MET A 42 -11.77 1.85 1.43
N ILE A 43 -11.94 0.60 1.01
CA ILE A 43 -11.80 -0.59 1.86
C ILE A 43 -11.01 -1.64 1.09
N GLY A 44 -10.14 -2.34 1.78
CA GLY A 44 -9.40 -3.45 1.20
C GLY A 44 -8.60 -4.21 2.24
N LYS A 45 -8.17 -5.40 1.88
CA LYS A 45 -7.39 -6.30 2.74
C LYS A 45 -6.01 -6.55 2.14
N SER A 46 -5.00 -6.71 3.00
CA SER A 46 -3.63 -7.07 2.60
C SER A 46 -3.02 -6.00 1.68
N TYR A 47 -2.60 -6.34 0.49
CA TYR A 47 -2.14 -5.37 -0.51
C TYR A 47 -3.22 -4.33 -0.82
N ASP A 48 -4.46 -4.79 -1.03
CA ASP A 48 -5.61 -3.89 -1.24
C ASP A 48 -5.95 -3.07 0.03
N GLY A 49 -5.55 -3.54 1.21
CA GLY A 49 -5.62 -2.79 2.47
C GLY A 49 -4.55 -1.69 2.57
N SER A 50 -3.48 -1.82 1.79
CA SER A 50 -2.45 -0.78 1.68
C SER A 50 -2.85 0.34 0.70
N THR A 51 -3.69 0.03 -0.28
CA THR A 51 -4.20 0.99 -1.27
C THR A 51 -4.96 2.18 -0.64
N PRO A 52 -5.82 2.00 0.38
CA PRO A 52 -6.40 3.11 1.13
C PRO A 52 -5.37 4.03 1.80
N TRP A 53 -4.29 3.48 2.35
CA TRP A 53 -3.20 4.27 2.91
C TRP A 53 -2.49 5.09 1.83
N GLN A 54 -2.26 4.51 0.65
CA GLN A 54 -1.68 5.21 -0.50
C GLN A 54 -2.54 6.43 -0.88
N ALA A 55 -3.85 6.24 -1.04
CA ALA A 55 -4.78 7.32 -1.37
C ALA A 55 -4.78 8.42 -0.31
N ALA A 56 -4.75 8.08 0.97
CA ALA A 56 -4.76 9.04 2.07
C ALA A 56 -3.51 9.95 2.11
N THR A 57 -2.41 9.56 1.44
CA THR A 57 -1.20 10.41 1.39
C THR A 57 -1.37 11.72 0.65
N PHE A 58 -2.37 11.85 -0.22
CA PHE A 58 -2.56 13.03 -1.08
C PHE A 58 -3.49 14.08 -0.49
N GLY A 59 -4.24 13.76 0.56
CA GLY A 59 -5.21 14.69 1.14
C GLY A 59 -6.37 15.01 0.17
N ASN A 60 -6.75 14.04 -0.65
CA ASN A 60 -7.82 14.19 -1.64
C ASN A 60 -9.14 14.55 -0.97
N GLU A 61 -9.77 15.64 -1.39
CA GLU A 61 -11.00 16.18 -0.79
C GLU A 61 -12.19 15.23 -0.91
N HIS A 62 -12.17 14.33 -1.86
CA HIS A 62 -13.21 13.32 -2.05
C HIS A 62 -13.05 12.10 -1.14
N LEU A 63 -11.84 11.84 -0.60
CA LEU A 63 -11.58 10.66 0.24
C LEU A 63 -12.07 10.88 1.67
N ALA A 64 -13.30 10.47 1.94
CA ALA A 64 -13.97 10.71 3.21
C ALA A 64 -13.58 9.72 4.32
N THR A 65 -13.31 8.47 3.97
CA THR A 65 -12.91 7.44 4.95
C THR A 65 -12.11 6.33 4.30
N ILE A 66 -11.23 5.73 5.10
CA ILE A 66 -10.49 4.52 4.71
C ILE A 66 -10.69 3.40 5.72
N VAL A 67 -10.78 2.17 5.22
CA VAL A 67 -10.92 0.95 6.02
C VAL A 67 -9.83 -0.04 5.61
N PRO A 68 -8.58 0.18 6.03
CA PRO A 68 -7.51 -0.77 5.80
C PRO A 68 -7.66 -2.00 6.69
N ILE A 69 -7.65 -3.17 6.09
CA ILE A 69 -7.73 -4.47 6.78
C ILE A 69 -6.41 -5.18 6.56
N SER A 70 -5.65 -5.43 7.62
CA SER A 70 -4.32 -6.05 7.53
C SER A 70 -3.46 -5.41 6.41
N GLY A 71 -3.53 -4.08 6.28
CA GLY A 71 -2.88 -3.31 5.22
C GLY A 71 -1.54 -2.76 5.65
N LEU A 72 -0.55 -2.80 4.76
CA LEU A 72 0.77 -2.21 5.00
C LEU A 72 0.68 -0.68 4.99
N ILE A 73 1.18 -0.06 6.03
CA ILE A 73 1.39 1.39 6.06
C ILE A 73 2.80 1.79 5.64
N GLY A 74 3.66 0.80 5.51
CA GLY A 74 5.01 0.92 5.00
C GLY A 74 5.53 -0.45 4.62
N VAL A 75 6.19 -0.55 3.47
CA VAL A 75 6.70 -1.82 2.96
C VAL A 75 7.99 -2.22 3.69
N MET A 76 8.83 -1.25 4.02
CA MET A 76 10.08 -1.49 4.74
C MET A 76 9.83 -2.08 6.14
N GLU A 77 8.84 -1.59 6.85
CA GLU A 77 8.51 -2.02 8.21
C GLU A 77 8.09 -3.49 8.28
N LEU A 78 7.54 -4.01 7.19
CA LEU A 78 7.26 -5.44 7.07
C LEU A 78 8.51 -6.24 6.73
N MET A 79 9.33 -5.72 5.81
CA MET A 79 10.40 -6.49 5.17
C MET A 79 11.74 -6.41 5.88
N TRP A 80 11.93 -5.40 6.71
CA TRP A 80 13.17 -5.15 7.45
C TRP A 80 12.87 -4.99 8.93
N LYS A 81 13.50 -5.81 9.76
CA LYS A 81 13.38 -5.74 11.22
C LYS A 81 14.75 -5.73 11.86
N ASN A 82 15.01 -4.73 12.69
CA ASN A 82 16.28 -4.61 13.42
C ASN A 82 17.52 -4.65 12.49
N GLY A 83 17.42 -4.06 11.31
CA GLY A 83 18.52 -4.03 10.34
C GLY A 83 18.74 -5.34 9.56
N SER A 84 17.81 -6.29 9.68
CA SER A 84 17.84 -7.58 8.97
C SER A 84 16.62 -7.72 8.08
N SER A 85 16.82 -8.21 6.85
CA SER A 85 15.70 -8.52 5.96
C SER A 85 15.01 -9.80 6.41
N GLU A 86 13.69 -9.81 6.30
CA GLU A 86 12.91 -11.01 6.52
C GLU A 86 13.02 -11.96 5.32
N ALA A 87 13.19 -13.27 5.59
CA ALA A 87 13.42 -14.26 4.52
C ALA A 87 12.26 -14.38 3.52
N ARG A 88 11.02 -14.15 3.94
CA ARG A 88 9.85 -14.18 3.05
C ARG A 88 9.70 -12.93 2.17
N ALA A 89 10.34 -11.81 2.57
CA ALA A 89 10.18 -10.53 1.90
C ALA A 89 10.49 -10.55 0.39
N PRO A 90 11.62 -11.12 -0.08
CA PRO A 90 11.91 -11.17 -1.51
C PRO A 90 10.93 -12.05 -2.27
N ILE A 91 10.47 -13.14 -1.66
CA ILE A 91 9.51 -14.05 -2.29
C ILE A 91 8.17 -13.35 -2.48
N MET A 92 7.67 -12.67 -1.45
CA MET A 92 6.38 -11.97 -1.53
C MET A 92 6.46 -10.73 -2.42
N HIS A 93 7.44 -9.86 -2.19
CA HIS A 93 7.50 -8.58 -2.89
C HIS A 93 7.85 -8.73 -4.38
N ASN A 94 8.88 -9.48 -4.70
CA ASN A 94 9.37 -9.61 -6.07
C ASN A 94 8.84 -10.85 -6.79
N GLY A 95 8.72 -11.98 -6.10
CA GLY A 95 8.28 -13.24 -6.69
C GLY A 95 6.76 -13.28 -6.88
N VAL A 96 5.99 -13.05 -5.83
CA VAL A 96 4.52 -13.14 -5.91
C VAL A 96 3.94 -11.90 -6.58
N TYR A 97 4.12 -10.73 -6.00
CA TYR A 97 3.51 -9.51 -6.56
C TYR A 97 4.11 -9.10 -7.89
N GLY A 98 5.43 -9.26 -8.06
CA GLY A 98 6.09 -8.99 -9.33
C GLY A 98 5.58 -9.87 -10.48
N SER A 99 5.18 -11.11 -10.20
CA SER A 99 4.65 -12.01 -11.22
C SER A 99 3.32 -11.54 -11.81
N TYR A 100 2.52 -10.81 -11.06
CA TYR A 100 1.27 -10.22 -11.60
C TYR A 100 1.51 -9.20 -12.70
N GLY A 101 2.65 -8.55 -12.71
CA GLY A 101 3.07 -7.67 -13.80
C GLY A 101 3.63 -8.42 -15.03
N ILE A 102 3.95 -9.71 -14.87
CA ILE A 102 4.46 -10.55 -15.96
C ILE A 102 3.34 -11.31 -16.67
N ASP A 103 2.42 -11.89 -15.89
CA ASP A 103 1.33 -12.74 -16.37
C ASP A 103 -0.02 -12.00 -16.46
N GLY A 104 0.00 -10.69 -16.45
CA GLY A 104 -1.24 -9.92 -16.53
C GLY A 104 -2.11 -10.39 -17.70
N ASP A 105 -3.43 -10.26 -17.60
CA ASP A 105 -4.40 -10.44 -18.69
C ASP A 105 -4.11 -9.50 -19.89
N SER A 106 -2.96 -8.90 -19.88
CA SER A 106 -2.46 -8.02 -20.92
C SER A 106 -2.27 -8.83 -22.20
N GLU A 107 -3.14 -8.61 -23.15
CA GLU A 107 -2.94 -9.05 -24.53
C GLU A 107 -1.73 -8.36 -25.16
N ASP A 108 -1.14 -7.39 -24.46
CA ASP A 108 0.00 -6.61 -24.90
C ASP A 108 1.24 -6.92 -24.05
N ILE A 109 2.09 -7.78 -24.59
CA ILE A 109 3.40 -8.13 -24.03
C ILE A 109 4.29 -6.88 -23.82
N GLY A 110 4.01 -5.78 -24.52
CA GLY A 110 4.73 -4.52 -24.37
C GLY A 110 4.60 -3.87 -22.98
N ASN A 111 3.61 -4.27 -22.18
CA ASN A 111 3.43 -3.79 -20.80
C ASN A 111 4.26 -4.57 -19.78
N MET A 112 4.93 -5.63 -20.18
CA MET A 112 5.84 -6.38 -19.32
C MET A 112 7.11 -5.58 -19.08
N CYS A 113 7.39 -5.24 -17.84
CA CYS A 113 8.59 -4.52 -17.44
C CYS A 113 9.41 -5.32 -16.42
N PRO A 114 9.96 -6.50 -16.78
CA PRO A 114 10.70 -7.31 -15.82
C PRO A 114 11.90 -6.58 -15.23
N ASP A 115 12.55 -5.73 -16.01
CA ASP A 115 13.69 -4.93 -15.56
C ASP A 115 13.31 -3.94 -14.44
N TYR A 116 12.06 -3.52 -14.38
CA TYR A 116 11.57 -2.62 -13.34
C TYR A 116 11.34 -3.35 -12.01
N ILE A 117 11.00 -4.63 -12.06
CA ILE A 117 10.72 -5.46 -10.89
C ILE A 117 11.97 -6.12 -10.35
N ILE A 118 12.85 -6.62 -11.23
CA ILE A 118 14.02 -7.43 -10.86
C ILE A 118 15.37 -6.83 -11.27
N GLY A 119 15.39 -5.71 -11.98
CA GLY A 119 16.61 -5.04 -12.41
C GLY A 119 17.30 -4.21 -11.32
N PRO A 120 18.50 -3.67 -11.61
CA PRO A 120 19.21 -2.76 -10.72
C PRO A 120 18.39 -1.48 -10.42
N GLY A 121 18.32 -1.09 -9.16
CA GLY A 121 17.52 0.07 -8.72
C GLY A 121 16.03 -0.23 -8.50
N THR A 122 15.64 -1.47 -8.61
CA THR A 122 14.27 -1.97 -8.39
C THR A 122 14.09 -2.57 -7.00
N GLY A 123 12.93 -3.17 -6.75
CA GLY A 123 12.62 -3.85 -5.50
C GLY A 123 13.66 -4.90 -5.10
N VAL A 124 14.25 -5.64 -6.04
CA VAL A 124 15.30 -6.63 -5.73
C VAL A 124 16.57 -5.95 -5.25
N ALA A 125 17.04 -4.90 -5.93
CA ALA A 125 18.21 -4.16 -5.52
C ALA A 125 17.99 -3.47 -4.17
N ALA A 126 16.83 -2.84 -3.99
CA ALA A 126 16.45 -2.23 -2.73
C ALA A 126 16.44 -3.23 -1.59
N TRP A 127 15.94 -4.43 -1.85
CA TRP A 127 15.92 -5.50 -0.88
C TRP A 127 17.31 -6.07 -0.58
N MET A 128 18.15 -6.27 -1.57
CA MET A 128 19.50 -6.86 -1.40
C MET A 128 20.45 -5.96 -0.59
N TRP A 129 20.34 -4.64 -0.75
CA TRP A 129 21.28 -3.68 -0.15
C TRP A 129 20.72 -2.89 1.03
N GLY A 130 19.47 -3.11 1.40
CA GLY A 130 18.86 -2.57 2.61
C GLY A 130 18.63 -1.07 2.62
N GLY A 131 18.19 -0.59 3.77
CA GLY A 131 17.51 0.68 3.94
C GLY A 131 18.19 1.93 3.40
N GLU A 132 19.47 2.17 3.63
CA GLU A 132 20.11 3.42 3.20
C GLU A 132 20.43 3.44 1.70
N ALA A 133 20.94 2.36 1.15
CA ALA A 133 21.24 2.25 -0.28
C ALA A 133 19.98 2.31 -1.15
N ALA A 134 18.85 1.91 -0.58
CA ALA A 134 17.53 1.95 -1.22
C ALA A 134 16.61 3.03 -0.63
N GLY A 135 17.17 4.03 0.04
CA GLY A 135 16.44 4.99 0.86
C GLY A 135 15.26 5.67 0.15
N THR A 136 15.41 6.04 -1.11
CA THR A 136 14.32 6.64 -1.90
C THR A 136 13.21 5.62 -2.17
N TYR A 137 13.57 4.40 -2.52
CA TYR A 137 12.61 3.33 -2.78
C TYR A 137 11.71 3.05 -1.57
N TRP A 138 12.28 2.91 -0.39
CA TRP A 138 11.52 2.62 0.83
C TRP A 138 10.75 3.83 1.34
N LYS A 139 11.33 5.04 1.28
CA LYS A 139 10.66 6.29 1.68
C LYS A 139 9.41 6.57 0.86
N GLU A 140 9.46 6.31 -0.43
CA GLU A 140 8.32 6.45 -1.33
C GLU A 140 7.16 5.52 -0.91
N ARG A 141 7.49 4.35 -0.37
CA ARG A 141 6.56 3.30 0.06
C ARG A 141 6.24 3.31 1.57
N TYR A 142 6.58 4.40 2.25
CA TYR A 142 6.16 4.67 3.63
C TYR A 142 5.10 5.78 3.62
N PHE A 143 3.90 5.44 4.09
CA PHE A 143 2.74 6.31 3.88
C PHE A 143 2.39 7.16 5.10
N LEU A 144 2.71 6.70 6.32
CA LEU A 144 2.21 7.27 7.55
C LEU A 144 2.48 8.77 7.69
N ASP A 145 3.71 9.22 7.49
CA ASP A 145 4.06 10.63 7.67
C ASP A 145 3.24 11.55 6.74
N ARG A 146 3.02 11.10 5.50
CA ARG A 146 2.21 11.84 4.53
C ARG A 146 0.72 11.79 4.85
N VAL A 147 0.25 10.67 5.38
CA VAL A 147 -1.13 10.54 5.88
C VAL A 147 -1.36 11.49 7.04
N LEU A 148 -0.48 11.49 8.04
CA LEU A 148 -0.59 12.39 9.20
C LEU A 148 -0.55 13.86 8.82
N ALA A 149 0.18 14.22 7.76
CA ALA A 149 0.31 15.60 7.29
C ALA A 149 -0.87 16.07 6.42
N ASN A 150 -1.49 15.19 5.66
CA ASN A 150 -2.38 15.59 4.57
C ASN A 150 -3.83 15.11 4.71
N TYR A 151 -4.06 13.95 5.35
CA TYR A 151 -5.37 13.32 5.35
C TYR A 151 -6.35 14.02 6.30
N GLN A 152 -7.58 14.27 5.80
CA GLN A 152 -8.65 14.96 6.54
C GLN A 152 -9.88 14.09 6.80
N GLY A 153 -9.86 12.84 6.31
CA GLY A 153 -10.96 11.89 6.50
C GLY A 153 -10.83 11.08 7.79
N SER A 154 -11.58 10.00 7.87
CA SER A 154 -11.54 9.08 9.02
C SER A 154 -10.91 7.73 8.67
N VAL A 155 -10.41 7.04 9.69
CA VAL A 155 -9.75 5.73 9.55
C VAL A 155 -10.43 4.69 10.43
N TYR A 156 -10.80 3.55 9.84
CA TYR A 156 -11.21 2.37 10.58
C TYR A 156 -10.24 1.22 10.29
N LEU A 157 -9.22 1.08 11.14
CA LEU A 157 -8.19 0.06 10.99
C LEU A 157 -8.67 -1.29 11.57
N ILE A 158 -8.58 -2.33 10.76
CA ILE A 158 -8.92 -3.70 11.17
C ILE A 158 -7.65 -4.56 11.07
N GLN A 159 -7.28 -5.24 12.18
CA GLN A 159 -6.05 -6.03 12.22
C GLN A 159 -6.20 -7.27 13.08
N GLY A 160 -5.83 -8.42 12.51
CA GLY A 160 -5.64 -9.67 13.26
C GLY A 160 -4.35 -9.65 14.08
N MET A 161 -4.42 -9.94 15.35
CA MET A 161 -3.24 -9.92 16.23
C MET A 161 -2.36 -11.17 16.07
N HIS A 162 -2.86 -12.19 15.36
CA HIS A 162 -2.09 -13.37 14.98
C HIS A 162 -1.69 -13.35 13.49
N ASP A 163 -1.82 -12.21 12.84
CA ASP A 163 -1.43 -12.05 11.44
C ASP A 163 0.08 -12.22 11.28
N TRP A 164 0.47 -13.32 10.66
CA TRP A 164 1.87 -13.66 10.37
C TRP A 164 2.36 -13.10 9.03
N ASN A 165 1.42 -12.65 8.18
CA ASN A 165 1.73 -12.13 6.85
C ASN A 165 1.95 -10.62 6.88
N VAL A 166 0.98 -9.87 7.41
CA VAL A 166 1.12 -8.44 7.70
C VAL A 166 1.13 -8.27 9.22
N ASP A 167 2.32 -8.20 9.77
CA ASP A 167 2.52 -8.18 11.22
C ASP A 167 1.78 -7.03 11.90
N PRO A 168 1.10 -7.29 13.02
CA PRO A 168 0.28 -6.28 13.71
C PRO A 168 1.08 -5.25 14.50
N HIS A 169 2.42 -5.33 14.55
CA HIS A 169 3.27 -4.50 15.39
C HIS A 169 3.10 -2.99 15.17
N MET A 170 2.71 -2.57 13.96
CA MET A 170 2.46 -1.17 13.64
C MET A 170 1.01 -0.73 13.93
N ALA A 171 0.06 -1.66 14.02
CA ALA A 171 -1.37 -1.32 14.04
C ALA A 171 -1.78 -0.41 15.22
N ILE A 172 -1.37 -0.77 16.45
CA ILE A 172 -1.69 0.04 17.63
C ILE A 172 -0.93 1.38 17.63
N PRO A 173 0.39 1.42 17.37
CA PRO A 173 1.12 2.69 17.23
C PRO A 173 0.50 3.63 16.20
N VAL A 174 0.08 3.11 15.05
CA VAL A 174 -0.55 3.91 13.98
C VAL A 174 -1.85 4.57 14.47
N ILE A 175 -2.73 3.82 15.13
CA ILE A 175 -3.98 4.39 15.69
C ILE A 175 -3.69 5.52 16.70
N ASN A 176 -2.68 5.37 17.53
CA ASN A 176 -2.30 6.42 18.47
C ASN A 176 -1.79 7.66 17.75
N GLN A 177 -0.92 7.50 16.76
CA GLN A 177 -0.39 8.62 15.98
C GLN A 177 -1.48 9.35 15.17
N LEU A 178 -2.46 8.62 14.61
CA LEU A 178 -3.61 9.22 13.94
C LEU A 178 -4.43 10.10 14.91
N LYS A 179 -4.69 9.59 16.11
CA LYS A 179 -5.40 10.36 17.17
C LYS A 179 -4.64 11.59 17.61
N ASP A 180 -3.33 11.45 17.80
CA ASP A 180 -2.45 12.57 18.18
C ASP A 180 -2.41 13.66 17.09
N ALA A 181 -2.54 13.27 15.82
CA ALA A 181 -2.67 14.18 14.68
C ALA A 181 -4.09 14.76 14.52
N GLY A 182 -5.05 14.37 15.34
CA GLY A 182 -6.44 14.83 15.25
C GLY A 182 -7.27 14.13 14.16
N ILE A 183 -6.78 13.06 13.58
CA ILE A 183 -7.49 12.26 12.56
C ILE A 183 -8.47 11.32 13.30
N GLU A 184 -9.77 11.42 12.98
CA GLU A 184 -10.76 10.52 13.54
C GLU A 184 -10.42 9.07 13.19
N SER A 185 -10.18 8.25 14.22
CA SER A 185 -9.72 6.88 13.99
C SER A 185 -10.25 5.90 15.02
N LYS A 186 -10.58 4.70 14.53
CA LYS A 186 -10.97 3.54 15.33
C LYS A 186 -10.19 2.32 14.91
N GLY A 187 -9.95 1.39 15.82
CA GLY A 187 -9.32 0.10 15.53
C GLY A 187 -10.19 -1.06 15.99
N LEU A 188 -10.26 -2.09 15.16
CA LEU A 188 -10.80 -3.39 15.51
C LEU A 188 -9.65 -4.39 15.50
N PHE A 189 -9.31 -4.91 16.66
CA PHE A 189 -8.23 -5.87 16.89
C PHE A 189 -8.80 -7.15 17.45
N GLY A 190 -8.40 -8.30 16.91
CA GLY A 190 -8.90 -9.58 17.39
C GLY A 190 -7.94 -10.74 17.19
N GLN A 191 -8.32 -11.91 17.69
CA GLN A 191 -7.50 -13.11 17.70
C GLN A 191 -7.68 -13.93 16.41
N TRP A 192 -7.47 -13.31 15.29
CA TRP A 192 -7.44 -13.97 13.98
C TRP A 192 -6.11 -13.69 13.27
N ASP A 193 -5.80 -14.49 12.28
CA ASP A 193 -4.63 -14.37 11.43
C ASP A 193 -4.85 -13.42 10.25
N HIS A 194 -4.21 -13.68 9.11
CA HIS A 194 -4.35 -12.86 7.91
C HIS A 194 -5.72 -12.98 7.24
N ASP A 195 -6.47 -14.03 7.53
CA ASP A 195 -7.82 -14.20 7.05
C ASP A 195 -8.83 -13.45 7.92
N TYR A 196 -10.03 -13.24 7.39
CA TYR A 196 -11.06 -12.51 8.12
C TYR A 196 -11.55 -13.26 9.36
N PRO A 197 -12.04 -12.53 10.38
CA PRO A 197 -12.79 -13.15 11.46
C PRO A 197 -14.11 -13.72 10.98
#